data_4348605646fac877302f08ef62f0c1cc
#
_entry.id   4348605646fac877302f08ef62f0c1cc
#
_cell.length_a   1.000
_cell.length_b   1.000
_cell.length_c   1.000
_cell.angle_alpha   90.00
_cell.angle_beta   90.00
_cell.angle_gamma   90.00
#
_symmetry.space_group_name_H-M   'P 1'
#
loop_
_entity.id
_entity.type
_entity.pdbx_description
1 polymer ?
#
loop_
_entity_poly.entity_id
_entity_poly.type
_entity_poly.pdbx_seq_one_letter_code
_entity_poly.pdbx_strand_id
1 'polypeptide(L)'
;MPVIDDTASMIRCTNKVFLKELLELGGVAAPRTEVIDENQPLDGLMDRLGTPVVLKAPDGSFSRSVHKVSTEADLKMRAKQLFEDTALIIAQEYLPTSFDWRVGVLDGEALFACQYKMAKGHWQIIKHREGAKSLEGGSATFDVVDAPAAVIETALA
;
A
#
# COMPACT_ATOMS: atom_id res chain seq x y z
N MET A 1 -26.20 -15.82 -5.92
CA MET A 1 -25.91 -14.36 -5.96
C MET A 1 -24.70 -14.18 -6.85
N PRO A 2 -24.72 -13.36 -7.87
CA PRO A 2 -23.53 -13.12 -8.68
C PRO A 2 -22.47 -12.41 -7.85
N VAL A 3 -21.21 -12.81 -8.01
CA VAL A 3 -20.03 -12.21 -7.37
C VAL A 3 -19.17 -11.68 -8.50
N ILE A 4 -18.80 -10.40 -8.42
CA ILE A 4 -18.04 -9.73 -9.50
C ILE A 4 -16.56 -10.12 -9.41
N ASP A 5 -15.98 -10.11 -8.19
CA ASP A 5 -14.58 -10.51 -8.00
C ASP A 5 -14.48 -12.05 -7.95
N ASP A 6 -13.62 -12.62 -8.76
CA ASP A 6 -13.31 -14.04 -8.70
C ASP A 6 -12.37 -14.37 -7.53
N THR A 7 -12.34 -15.64 -7.11
CA THR A 7 -11.54 -16.08 -5.96
C THR A 7 -10.04 -15.90 -6.17
N ALA A 8 -9.54 -16.01 -7.41
CA ALA A 8 -8.13 -15.83 -7.70
C ALA A 8 -7.72 -14.36 -7.54
N SER A 9 -8.55 -13.43 -8.01
CA SER A 9 -8.35 -11.99 -7.82
C SER A 9 -8.37 -11.59 -6.35
N MET A 10 -9.31 -12.15 -5.57
CA MET A 10 -9.36 -11.92 -4.13
C MET A 10 -8.05 -12.36 -3.44
N ILE A 11 -7.57 -13.57 -3.70
CA ILE A 11 -6.32 -14.08 -3.12
C ILE A 11 -5.12 -13.22 -3.52
N ARG A 12 -5.03 -12.84 -4.80
CA ARG A 12 -3.95 -12.02 -5.34
C ARG A 12 -3.87 -10.64 -4.69
N CYS A 13 -5.02 -10.02 -4.40
CA CYS A 13 -5.08 -8.66 -3.90
C CYS A 13 -5.09 -8.54 -2.38
N THR A 14 -5.46 -9.59 -1.63
CA THR A 14 -5.52 -9.54 -0.17
C THR A 14 -4.14 -9.64 0.48
N ASN A 15 -3.23 -10.44 -0.08
CA ASN A 15 -1.90 -10.61 0.47
C ASN A 15 -0.86 -9.78 -0.29
N LYS A 16 -0.24 -8.83 0.41
CA LYS A 16 0.71 -7.88 -0.20
C LYS A 16 2.05 -8.51 -0.62
N VAL A 17 2.44 -9.65 -0.04
CA VAL A 17 3.61 -10.41 -0.49
C VAL A 17 3.34 -10.96 -1.87
N PHE A 18 2.20 -11.63 -2.03
CA PHE A 18 1.80 -12.20 -3.31
C PHE A 18 1.58 -11.12 -4.38
N LEU A 19 0.94 -10.01 -4.01
CA LEU A 19 0.75 -8.87 -4.90
C LEU A 19 2.10 -8.30 -5.38
N LYS A 20 3.08 -8.15 -4.47
CA LYS A 20 4.44 -7.71 -4.83
C LYS A 20 5.05 -8.61 -5.90
N GLU A 21 5.02 -9.93 -5.71
CA GLU A 21 5.56 -10.89 -6.67
C GLU A 21 4.87 -10.79 -8.04
N LEU A 22 3.56 -10.64 -8.06
CA LEU A 22 2.81 -10.48 -9.31
C LEU A 22 3.18 -9.19 -10.05
N LEU A 23 3.31 -8.07 -9.34
CA LEU A 23 3.71 -6.80 -9.96
C LEU A 23 5.12 -6.88 -10.54
N GLU A 24 6.06 -7.53 -9.85
CA GLU A 24 7.42 -7.74 -10.34
C GLU A 24 7.45 -8.65 -11.58
N LEU A 25 6.72 -9.77 -11.55
CA LEU A 25 6.61 -10.68 -12.70
C LEU A 25 5.94 -10.01 -13.91
N GLY A 26 4.95 -9.15 -13.66
CA GLY A 26 4.27 -8.37 -14.69
C GLY A 26 5.07 -7.15 -15.19
N GLY A 27 6.21 -6.85 -14.58
CA GLY A 27 7.00 -5.65 -14.92
C GLY A 27 6.29 -4.33 -14.58
N VAL A 28 5.31 -4.36 -13.69
CA VAL A 28 4.57 -3.18 -13.25
C VAL A 28 5.41 -2.40 -12.23
N ALA A 29 5.63 -1.12 -12.50
CA ALA A 29 6.41 -0.26 -11.61
C ALA A 29 5.74 -0.14 -10.23
N ALA A 30 6.48 -0.49 -9.19
CA ALA A 30 6.05 -0.43 -7.81
C ALA A 30 7.17 0.16 -6.93
N PRO A 31 6.84 0.72 -5.76
CA PRO A 31 7.84 1.17 -4.81
C PRO A 31 8.77 0.01 -4.40
N ARG A 32 10.06 0.31 -4.19
CA ARG A 32 11.02 -0.69 -3.71
C ARG A 32 10.50 -1.34 -2.43
N THR A 33 10.45 -2.66 -2.42
CA THR A 33 9.78 -3.43 -1.38
C THR A 33 10.60 -4.67 -1.04
N GLU A 34 10.86 -4.88 0.25
CA GLU A 34 11.47 -6.10 0.78
C GLU A 34 10.46 -6.85 1.66
N VAL A 35 10.45 -8.17 1.54
CA VAL A 35 9.70 -9.06 2.44
C VAL A 35 10.69 -9.59 3.46
N ILE A 36 10.38 -9.51 4.74
CA ILE A 36 11.28 -9.80 5.85
C ILE A 36 10.60 -10.80 6.76
N ASP A 37 11.32 -11.85 7.16
CA ASP A 37 10.94 -12.74 8.25
C ASP A 37 11.61 -12.34 9.57
N GLU A 38 11.13 -12.88 10.69
CA GLU A 38 11.61 -12.52 12.03
C GLU A 38 13.08 -12.82 12.30
N ASN A 39 13.71 -13.73 11.52
CA ASN A 39 15.10 -14.14 11.69
C ASN A 39 16.06 -13.31 10.84
N GLN A 40 15.53 -12.49 9.93
CA GLN A 40 16.36 -11.66 9.06
C GLN A 40 16.84 -10.39 9.81
N PRO A 41 18.12 -10.02 9.66
CA PRO A 41 18.61 -8.77 10.22
C PRO A 41 17.98 -7.57 9.53
N LEU A 42 17.55 -6.60 10.33
CA LEU A 42 17.00 -5.33 9.83
C LEU A 42 18.10 -4.30 9.51
N ASP A 43 19.36 -4.61 9.82
CA ASP A 43 20.48 -3.70 9.64
C ASP A 43 20.68 -3.35 8.15
N GLY A 44 20.90 -2.07 7.86
CA GLY A 44 21.04 -1.54 6.50
C GLY A 44 19.74 -1.47 5.68
N LEU A 45 18.58 -1.83 6.25
CA LEU A 45 17.30 -1.75 5.55
C LEU A 45 16.96 -0.31 5.15
N MET A 46 17.22 0.65 6.04
CA MET A 46 16.99 2.07 5.75
C MET A 46 17.94 2.62 4.70
N ASP A 47 19.14 2.06 4.56
CA ASP A 47 20.08 2.44 3.48
C ASP A 47 19.60 1.94 2.13
N ARG A 48 19.03 0.73 2.08
CA ARG A 48 18.51 0.12 0.83
C ARG A 48 17.21 0.74 0.36
N LEU A 49 16.28 1.02 1.28
CA LEU A 49 14.94 1.53 0.95
C LEU A 49 14.82 3.04 1.06
N GLY A 50 15.78 3.70 1.70
CA GLY A 50 15.73 5.12 2.04
C GLY A 50 15.03 5.38 3.39
N THR A 51 15.08 6.63 3.82
CA THR A 51 14.45 7.06 5.09
C THR A 51 13.42 8.16 4.79
N PRO A 52 12.20 8.04 5.29
CA PRO A 52 11.64 6.98 6.14
C PRO A 52 11.29 5.70 5.36
N VAL A 53 11.19 4.57 6.08
CA VAL A 53 10.66 3.30 5.60
C VAL A 53 9.22 3.12 6.05
N VAL A 54 8.41 2.43 5.25
CA VAL A 54 7.04 2.04 5.60
C VAL A 54 6.98 0.55 5.88
N LEU A 55 6.65 0.17 7.11
CA LEU A 55 6.41 -1.22 7.50
C LEU A 55 4.92 -1.54 7.42
N LYS A 56 4.58 -2.74 6.94
CA LYS A 56 3.20 -3.20 6.76
C LYS A 56 3.05 -4.68 7.12
N ALA A 57 1.91 -5.05 7.72
CA ALA A 57 1.50 -6.45 7.75
C ALA A 57 1.04 -6.90 6.35
N PRO A 58 1.26 -8.17 5.95
CA PRO A 58 0.85 -8.69 4.64
C PRO A 58 -0.64 -8.55 4.36
N ASP A 59 -1.47 -8.89 5.33
CA ASP A 59 -2.92 -8.99 5.18
C ASP A 59 -3.70 -7.80 5.76
N GLY A 60 -3.00 -6.74 6.18
CA GLY A 60 -3.61 -5.53 6.74
C GLY A 60 -4.40 -4.71 5.71
N SER A 61 -5.54 -4.16 6.13
CA SER A 61 -6.39 -3.27 5.34
C SER A 61 -6.68 -1.94 6.05
N PHE A 62 -7.22 -0.96 5.32
CA PHE A 62 -7.63 0.35 5.87
C PHE A 62 -6.55 1.11 6.64
N SER A 63 -5.30 1.07 6.18
CA SER A 63 -4.15 1.72 6.84
C SER A 63 -3.87 1.24 8.28
N ARG A 64 -4.44 0.11 8.68
CA ARG A 64 -4.12 -0.55 9.94
C ARG A 64 -2.82 -1.34 9.79
N SER A 65 -2.05 -1.44 10.86
CA SER A 65 -0.75 -2.13 10.85
C SER A 65 0.20 -1.61 9.75
N VAL A 66 0.19 -0.28 9.53
CA VAL A 66 1.08 0.42 8.59
C VAL A 66 1.80 1.53 9.36
N HIS A 67 3.11 1.44 9.44
CA HIS A 67 3.96 2.32 10.24
C HIS A 67 5.02 2.98 9.37
N LYS A 68 5.12 4.31 9.44
CA LYS A 68 6.21 5.07 8.84
C LYS A 68 7.28 5.30 9.90
N VAL A 69 8.47 4.77 9.69
CA VAL A 69 9.60 4.76 10.62
C VAL A 69 10.77 5.53 10.05
N SER A 70 11.41 6.35 10.89
CA SER A 70 12.50 7.24 10.48
C SER A 70 13.80 7.00 11.22
N THR A 71 13.83 6.06 12.17
CA THR A 71 15.02 5.71 12.95
C THR A 71 15.15 4.20 13.07
N GLU A 72 16.38 3.71 13.19
CA GLU A 72 16.67 2.29 13.42
C GLU A 72 15.99 1.74 14.70
N ALA A 73 15.93 2.54 15.76
CA ALA A 73 15.27 2.15 17.00
C ALA A 73 13.76 1.95 16.80
N ASP A 74 13.10 2.86 16.09
CA ASP A 74 11.67 2.77 15.79
C ASP A 74 11.40 1.62 14.79
N LEU A 75 12.29 1.42 13.81
CA LEU A 75 12.24 0.29 12.89
C LEU A 75 12.22 -1.05 13.65
N LYS A 76 13.19 -1.28 14.53
CA LYS A 76 13.30 -2.52 15.31
C LYS A 76 12.09 -2.71 16.26
N MET A 77 11.63 -1.63 16.89
CA MET A 77 10.46 -1.67 17.76
C MET A 77 9.18 -2.04 16.98
N ARG A 78 8.93 -1.39 15.85
CA ARG A 78 7.72 -1.64 15.04
C ARG A 78 7.75 -2.99 14.34
N ALA A 79 8.89 -3.43 13.84
CA ALA A 79 9.06 -4.76 13.28
C ALA A 79 8.72 -5.84 14.32
N LYS A 80 9.27 -5.72 15.54
CA LYS A 80 8.95 -6.64 16.62
C LYS A 80 7.47 -6.70 16.93
N GLN A 81 6.79 -5.55 17.00
CA GLN A 81 5.32 -5.50 17.22
C GLN A 81 4.55 -6.21 16.12
N LEU A 82 4.94 -6.02 14.85
CA LEU A 82 4.27 -6.69 13.73
C LEU A 82 4.51 -8.20 13.74
N PHE A 83 5.71 -8.66 14.10
CA PHE A 83 6.03 -10.08 14.20
C PHE A 83 5.29 -10.82 15.33
N GLU A 84 4.65 -10.12 16.27
CA GLU A 84 3.74 -10.75 17.24
C GLU A 84 2.50 -11.36 16.57
N ASP A 85 2.07 -10.79 15.42
CA ASP A 85 0.84 -11.17 14.73
C ASP A 85 1.09 -11.88 13.38
N THR A 86 2.28 -11.81 12.81
CA THR A 86 2.58 -12.33 11.48
C THR A 86 4.03 -12.82 11.35
N ALA A 87 4.26 -13.90 10.61
CA ALA A 87 5.60 -14.44 10.35
C ALA A 87 6.40 -13.61 9.34
N LEU A 88 5.73 -12.81 8.52
CA LEU A 88 6.34 -11.95 7.50
C LEU A 88 5.86 -10.51 7.65
N ILE A 89 6.74 -9.57 7.39
CA ILE A 89 6.39 -8.15 7.25
C ILE A 89 6.90 -7.61 5.92
N ILE A 90 6.29 -6.53 5.47
CA ILE A 90 6.71 -5.81 4.27
C ILE A 90 7.37 -4.51 4.71
N ALA A 91 8.58 -4.28 4.22
CA ALA A 91 9.27 -3.01 4.30
C ALA A 91 9.30 -2.37 2.90
N GLN A 92 8.87 -1.13 2.81
CA GLN A 92 8.73 -0.42 1.54
C GLN A 92 9.30 0.98 1.65
N GLU A 93 9.92 1.47 0.56
CA GLU A 93 10.31 2.87 0.47
C GLU A 93 9.10 3.78 0.62
N TYR A 94 9.31 4.93 1.22
CA TYR A 94 8.28 5.95 1.37
C TYR A 94 8.30 6.90 0.18
N LEU A 95 7.20 6.92 -0.58
CA LEU A 95 6.97 7.89 -1.64
C LEU A 95 6.01 8.96 -1.13
N PRO A 96 6.45 10.21 -0.94
CA PRO A 96 5.56 11.29 -0.50
C PRO A 96 4.60 11.67 -1.61
N THR A 97 3.30 11.52 -1.36
CA THR A 97 2.23 11.91 -2.27
C THR A 97 1.20 12.77 -1.54
N SER A 98 0.51 13.63 -2.26
CA SER A 98 -0.63 14.42 -1.74
C SER A 98 -1.96 13.72 -1.96
N PHE A 99 -2.01 12.77 -2.87
CA PHE A 99 -3.16 11.91 -3.17
C PHE A 99 -2.68 10.62 -3.86
N ASP A 100 -3.53 9.61 -3.86
CA ASP A 100 -3.38 8.38 -4.60
C ASP A 100 -4.42 8.30 -5.70
N TRP A 101 -4.04 7.81 -6.88
CA TRP A 101 -4.97 7.42 -7.92
C TRP A 101 -5.58 6.05 -7.60
N ARG A 102 -6.85 5.90 -7.90
CA ARG A 102 -7.56 4.62 -7.93
C ARG A 102 -8.39 4.55 -9.20
N VAL A 103 -8.20 3.49 -9.96
CA VAL A 103 -8.92 3.24 -11.19
C VAL A 103 -9.86 2.07 -10.96
N GLY A 104 -11.14 2.26 -11.25
CA GLY A 104 -12.10 1.17 -11.29
C GLY A 104 -11.97 0.44 -12.62
N VAL A 105 -11.63 -0.86 -12.56
CA VAL A 105 -11.49 -1.72 -13.75
C VAL A 105 -12.51 -2.84 -13.67
N LEU A 106 -13.20 -3.11 -14.76
CA LEU A 106 -14.13 -4.23 -14.88
C LEU A 106 -13.98 -4.85 -16.27
N ASP A 107 -13.81 -6.15 -16.33
CA ASP A 107 -13.64 -6.92 -17.57
C ASP A 107 -12.52 -6.37 -18.49
N GLY A 108 -11.41 -5.93 -17.89
CA GLY A 108 -10.28 -5.34 -18.60
C GLY A 108 -10.48 -3.90 -19.08
N GLU A 109 -11.58 -3.26 -18.74
CA GLU A 109 -11.87 -1.88 -19.12
C GLU A 109 -11.87 -0.94 -17.91
N ALA A 110 -11.24 0.23 -18.05
CA ALA A 110 -11.28 1.27 -17.04
C ALA A 110 -12.64 1.98 -17.09
N LEU A 111 -13.33 2.06 -15.95
CA LEU A 111 -14.65 2.67 -15.82
C LEU A 111 -14.60 4.11 -15.33
N PHE A 112 -13.73 4.40 -14.40
CA PHE A 112 -13.53 5.72 -13.80
C PHE A 112 -12.17 5.79 -13.11
N ALA A 113 -11.69 7.00 -12.85
CA ALA A 113 -10.52 7.25 -12.03
C ALA A 113 -10.86 8.16 -10.84
N CYS A 114 -10.29 7.89 -9.69
CA CYS A 114 -10.47 8.71 -8.49
C CYS A 114 -9.12 9.16 -7.94
N GLN A 115 -9.06 10.39 -7.44
CA GLN A 115 -8.01 10.85 -6.54
C GLN A 115 -8.49 10.74 -5.09
N TYR A 116 -7.73 10.06 -4.26
CA TYR A 116 -7.93 10.01 -2.82
C TYR A 116 -6.87 10.84 -2.13
N LYS A 117 -7.24 11.99 -1.60
CA LYS A 117 -6.32 12.93 -0.95
C LYS A 117 -5.88 12.41 0.40
N MET A 118 -4.65 12.74 0.81
CA MET A 118 -4.18 12.45 2.15
C MET A 118 -5.00 13.22 3.20
N ALA A 119 -5.25 12.58 4.35
CA ALA A 119 -5.94 13.24 5.46
C ALA A 119 -5.13 14.45 5.94
N LYS A 120 -5.80 15.51 6.35
CA LYS A 120 -5.17 16.78 6.74
C LYS A 120 -4.08 16.56 7.79
N GLY A 121 -2.85 16.99 7.44
CA GLY A 121 -1.68 16.82 8.31
C GLY A 121 -1.28 15.36 8.55
N HIS A 122 -1.56 14.48 7.59
CA HIS A 122 -1.20 13.07 7.66
C HIS A 122 -0.64 12.59 6.30
N TRP A 123 0.09 11.50 6.32
CA TRP A 123 0.73 10.90 5.16
C TRP A 123 -0.07 9.74 4.54
N GLN A 124 -1.23 9.43 5.09
CA GLN A 124 -2.17 8.42 4.61
C GLN A 124 -3.54 9.06 4.36
N ILE A 125 -4.36 8.39 3.55
CA ILE A 125 -5.73 8.79 3.23
C ILE A 125 -6.60 8.80 4.50
N ILE A 126 -6.36 7.87 5.42
CA ILE A 126 -7.08 7.74 6.69
C ILE A 126 -6.11 7.97 7.85
N LYS A 127 -6.44 8.92 8.72
CA LYS A 127 -5.77 9.13 10.00
C LYS A 127 -6.62 8.56 11.12
N HIS A 128 -6.22 7.41 11.65
CA HIS A 128 -6.89 6.82 12.81
C HIS A 128 -6.65 7.65 14.06
N ARG A 129 -7.67 7.73 14.93
CA ARG A 129 -7.61 8.42 16.21
C ARG A 129 -8.19 7.51 17.30
N GLU A 130 -7.46 7.34 18.39
CA GLU A 130 -7.99 6.63 19.56
C GLU A 130 -9.18 7.37 20.15
N GLY A 131 -10.27 6.65 20.43
CA GLY A 131 -11.45 7.22 21.07
C GLY A 131 -12.24 8.25 20.25
N ALA A 132 -11.89 8.48 18.99
CA ALA A 132 -12.55 9.45 18.12
C ALA A 132 -12.74 8.94 16.70
N LYS A 133 -13.65 9.58 15.94
CA LYS A 133 -13.83 9.29 14.51
C LYS A 133 -12.52 9.56 13.74
N SER A 134 -12.14 8.61 12.90
CA SER A 134 -11.01 8.76 11.98
C SER A 134 -11.21 9.98 11.06
N LEU A 135 -10.12 10.63 10.70
CA LEU A 135 -10.15 11.67 9.67
C LEU A 135 -9.82 11.02 8.33
N GLU A 136 -10.60 11.35 7.33
CA GLU A 136 -10.37 10.93 5.95
C GLU A 136 -10.01 12.15 5.09
N GLY A 137 -9.20 11.92 4.07
CA GLY A 137 -8.97 12.88 3.01
C GLY A 137 -10.20 13.02 2.12
N GLY A 138 -10.26 14.10 1.33
CA GLY A 138 -11.29 14.24 0.31
C GLY A 138 -11.02 13.32 -0.88
N SER A 139 -12.04 13.07 -1.69
CA SER A 139 -11.90 12.38 -2.98
C SER A 139 -12.46 13.23 -4.11
N ALA A 140 -11.96 12.97 -5.34
CA ALA A 140 -12.51 13.52 -6.57
C ALA A 140 -12.55 12.39 -7.61
N THR A 141 -13.67 12.28 -8.35
CA THR A 141 -13.85 11.29 -9.41
C THR A 141 -13.76 11.99 -10.75
N PHE A 142 -13.14 11.33 -11.70
CA PHE A 142 -12.88 11.79 -13.06
C PHE A 142 -13.36 10.75 -14.06
N ASP A 143 -13.75 11.20 -15.23
CA ASP A 143 -13.89 10.31 -16.37
C ASP A 143 -12.51 9.77 -16.78
N VAL A 144 -12.48 8.58 -17.37
CA VAL A 144 -11.22 7.90 -17.76
C VAL A 144 -10.38 8.80 -18.68
N VAL A 145 -11.03 9.53 -19.58
CA VAL A 145 -10.36 10.42 -20.55
C VAL A 145 -9.69 11.64 -19.92
N ASP A 146 -10.11 12.02 -18.71
CA ASP A 146 -9.56 13.16 -17.96
C ASP A 146 -8.42 12.74 -17.02
N ALA A 147 -8.21 11.44 -16.83
CA ALA A 147 -7.08 10.92 -16.04
C ALA A 147 -5.81 10.83 -16.91
N PRO A 148 -4.62 10.96 -16.30
CA PRO A 148 -3.36 10.77 -17.03
C PRO A 148 -3.30 9.37 -17.66
N ALA A 149 -2.92 9.29 -18.94
CA ALA A 149 -2.84 8.02 -19.66
C ALA A 149 -2.00 6.96 -18.92
N ALA A 150 -0.85 7.35 -18.38
CA ALA A 150 0.02 6.45 -17.62
C ALA A 150 -0.65 5.82 -16.38
N VAL A 151 -1.61 6.52 -15.75
CA VAL A 151 -2.38 5.98 -14.62
C VAL A 151 -3.33 4.88 -15.09
N ILE A 152 -4.00 5.10 -16.21
CA ILE A 152 -4.92 4.13 -16.80
C ILE A 152 -4.14 2.91 -17.32
N GLU A 153 -3.07 3.13 -18.06
CA GLU A 153 -2.20 2.07 -18.58
C GLU A 153 -1.64 1.19 -17.46
N THR A 154 -1.16 1.79 -16.36
CA THR A 154 -0.67 1.05 -15.19
C THR A 154 -1.78 0.23 -14.53
N ALA A 155 -3.02 0.72 -14.50
CA ALA A 155 -4.14 0.02 -13.89
C ALA A 155 -4.66 -1.15 -14.75
N LEU A 156 -4.39 -1.14 -16.05
CA LEU A 156 -4.80 -2.18 -17.00
C LEU A 156 -3.70 -3.22 -17.26
N ALA A 157 -2.46 -2.96 -16.83
CA ALA A 157 -1.32 -3.88 -16.96
C ALA A 157 -1.42 -5.06 -15.99
#